data_ee0ebf4d028d55868a6353f9c21fe8f5
#
_entry.id   ee0ebf4d028d55868a6353f9c21fe8f5
#
_cell.length_a   1.000
_cell.length_b   1.000
_cell.length_c   1.000
_cell.angle_alpha   90.00
_cell.angle_beta   90.00
_cell.angle_gamma   90.00
#
_symmetry.space_group_name_H-M   'P 1'
#
loop_
_entity.id
_entity.type
_entity.pdbx_description
1 polymer ?
#
loop_
_entity_poly.entity_id
_entity_poly.type
_entity_poly.pdbx_seq_one_letter_code
_entity_poly.pdbx_strand_id
1 'polypeptide(L)'
;FRLAGRYRFGDIRFFGALRVNHHGFIKQYTGIFPHEFYMDYTTTHFGFRAGKQIVIRGVADGLRLNDIVAPMDMTEFLTQEYDDIRMAVNAVRLFYFSEFVTVEAMLVPTFQGYKLPLEPNNPWSVVPKEQLPVTVERGNEPDFLLKNMEYGGHFSFNLPGIDFSLSGLYTWNKLPCFRGELAPDFRSIILTPQYDRMTVLGADFSKPLDAFVVRGEFAYSFDKLYSAALITKPTVKKDLVQGLLGIDWYGPNSWNISAQGLYEYIPNYQKAEIATEEHTIYATLRLSKKLINDLLTLSSFGYFDIKNKAVFNRFSGSYQVLDGLLVNVGYDLFHGDKGMLGIYKNNSE
;
A
#
# COMPACT_ATOMS: atom_id res chain seq x y z
N PHE A 1 -12.44 -1.78 15.43
CA PHE A 1 -11.67 -1.36 16.60
C PHE A 1 -10.30 -2.00 16.61
N ARG A 2 -9.29 -1.25 17.06
CA ARG A 2 -7.93 -1.75 17.26
C ARG A 2 -7.62 -1.72 18.74
N LEU A 3 -7.25 -2.86 19.31
CA LEU A 3 -6.76 -3.01 20.69
C LEU A 3 -5.26 -3.24 20.61
N ALA A 4 -4.46 -2.42 21.30
CA ALA A 4 -3.02 -2.56 21.32
C ALA A 4 -2.48 -2.50 22.75
N GLY A 5 -1.45 -3.31 23.04
CA GLY A 5 -0.75 -3.34 24.29
C GLY A 5 0.76 -3.36 24.10
N ARG A 6 1.48 -2.78 25.05
CA ARG A 6 2.93 -2.80 25.12
C ARG A 6 3.38 -3.31 26.47
N TYR A 7 4.36 -4.20 26.47
CA TYR A 7 4.99 -4.70 27.67
C TYR A 7 6.50 -4.56 27.55
N ARG A 8 7.16 -4.13 28.62
CA ARG A 8 8.61 -3.95 28.66
C ARG A 8 9.21 -4.84 29.74
N PHE A 9 10.23 -5.60 29.36
CA PHE A 9 11.02 -6.41 30.27
C PHE A 9 12.53 -6.11 30.03
N GLY A 10 13.13 -5.34 30.92
CA GLY A 10 14.48 -4.82 30.71
C GLY A 10 14.56 -3.96 29.44
N ASP A 11 15.46 -4.32 28.54
CA ASP A 11 15.67 -3.64 27.25
C ASP A 11 14.79 -4.22 26.12
N ILE A 12 14.03 -5.27 26.41
CA ILE A 12 13.14 -5.91 25.45
C ILE A 12 11.75 -5.30 25.58
N ARG A 13 11.16 -4.96 24.46
CA ARG A 13 9.78 -4.48 24.34
C ARG A 13 8.96 -5.48 23.55
N PHE A 14 7.79 -5.79 24.02
CA PHE A 14 6.79 -6.58 23.31
C PHE A 14 5.63 -5.66 22.90
N PHE A 15 5.20 -5.78 21.68
CA PHE A 15 4.03 -5.10 21.16
C PHE A 15 3.04 -6.12 20.65
N GLY A 16 1.76 -5.94 20.98
CA GLY A 16 0.67 -6.75 20.47
C GLY A 16 -0.52 -5.88 20.11
N ALA A 17 -1.11 -6.12 18.94
CA ALA A 17 -2.32 -5.45 18.50
C ALA A 17 -3.28 -6.44 17.84
N LEU A 18 -4.56 -6.30 18.17
CA LEU A 18 -5.67 -7.05 17.60
C LEU A 18 -6.61 -6.06 16.90
N ARG A 19 -7.14 -6.47 15.75
CA ARG A 19 -8.22 -5.76 15.05
C ARG A 19 -9.52 -6.52 15.27
N VAL A 20 -10.54 -5.82 15.72
CA VAL A 20 -11.92 -6.32 15.85
C VAL A 20 -12.74 -5.67 14.76
N ASN A 21 -13.16 -6.43 13.79
CA ASN A 21 -13.95 -5.97 12.66
C ASN A 21 -15.36 -6.52 12.72
N HIS A 22 -16.32 -5.71 12.28
CA HIS A 22 -17.67 -6.14 11.94
C HIS A 22 -17.97 -5.69 10.51
N HIS A 23 -18.30 -6.63 9.63
CA HIS A 23 -18.60 -6.35 8.23
C HIS A 23 -20.07 -6.71 7.94
N GLY A 24 -20.86 -5.71 7.47
CA GLY A 24 -22.29 -5.86 7.30
C GLY A 24 -22.71 -6.85 6.20
N PHE A 25 -21.89 -7.03 5.15
CA PHE A 25 -22.20 -7.85 3.98
C PHE A 25 -21.48 -9.20 3.93
N ILE A 26 -20.27 -9.28 4.47
CA ILE A 26 -19.37 -10.44 4.32
C ILE A 26 -18.96 -10.96 5.69
N LYS A 27 -19.62 -12.03 6.15
CA LYS A 27 -19.42 -12.60 7.50
C LYS A 27 -17.96 -13.00 7.79
N GLN A 28 -17.21 -13.46 6.81
CA GLN A 28 -15.81 -13.86 6.99
C GLN A 28 -14.88 -12.69 7.36
N TYR A 29 -15.29 -11.44 7.14
CA TYR A 29 -14.54 -10.26 7.57
C TYR A 29 -14.96 -9.75 8.95
N THR A 30 -15.93 -10.41 9.58
CA THR A 30 -16.33 -10.14 10.97
C THR A 30 -15.58 -11.07 11.91
N GLY A 31 -14.87 -10.52 12.89
CA GLY A 31 -14.11 -11.31 13.87
C GLY A 31 -12.99 -10.53 14.53
N ILE A 32 -12.15 -11.28 15.23
CA ILE A 32 -10.93 -10.78 15.88
C ILE A 32 -9.73 -11.29 15.09
N PHE A 33 -8.91 -10.39 14.60
CA PHE A 33 -7.77 -10.70 13.75
C PHE A 33 -6.47 -10.20 14.38
N PRO A 34 -5.38 -11.00 14.34
CA PRO A 34 -4.06 -10.53 14.74
C PRO A 34 -3.57 -9.46 13.77
N HIS A 35 -3.30 -8.26 14.31
CA HIS A 35 -2.80 -7.13 13.50
C HIS A 35 -1.29 -7.09 13.52
N GLU A 36 -0.66 -6.89 14.69
CA GLU A 36 0.79 -6.91 14.87
C GLU A 36 1.16 -7.64 16.16
N PHE A 37 2.25 -8.41 16.13
CA PHE A 37 2.85 -9.06 17.31
C PHE A 37 4.34 -9.18 17.09
N TYR A 38 5.13 -8.38 17.77
CA TYR A 38 6.59 -8.43 17.66
C TYR A 38 7.30 -8.12 18.97
N MET A 39 8.52 -8.59 19.06
CA MET A 39 9.48 -8.15 20.07
C MET A 39 10.50 -7.19 19.44
N ASP A 40 10.96 -6.26 20.23
CA ASP A 40 11.88 -5.19 19.85
C ASP A 40 12.94 -5.04 20.95
N TYR A 41 14.21 -5.13 20.57
CA TYR A 41 15.36 -4.90 21.41
C TYR A 41 16.20 -3.79 20.81
N THR A 42 16.55 -2.78 21.58
CA THR A 42 17.28 -1.61 21.07
C THR A 42 18.31 -1.16 22.07
N THR A 43 19.55 -1.06 21.62
CA THR A 43 20.68 -0.45 22.30
C THR A 43 21.05 0.90 21.63
N THR A 44 22.12 1.54 22.06
CA THR A 44 22.60 2.79 21.46
C THR A 44 22.97 2.64 19.98
N HIS A 45 23.57 1.49 19.60
CA HIS A 45 24.08 1.26 18.24
C HIS A 45 23.39 0.14 17.48
N PHE A 46 22.65 -0.74 18.14
CA PHE A 46 22.04 -1.89 17.51
C PHE A 46 20.57 -2.02 17.88
N GLY A 47 19.79 -2.45 16.91
CA GLY A 47 18.40 -2.82 17.08
C GLY A 47 18.10 -4.18 16.48
N PHE A 48 17.13 -4.86 17.08
CA PHE A 48 16.59 -6.11 16.58
C PHE A 48 15.08 -6.08 16.74
N ARG A 49 14.35 -6.43 15.69
CA ARG A 49 12.91 -6.60 15.77
C ARG A 49 12.49 -7.87 15.04
N ALA A 50 11.68 -8.70 15.69
CA ALA A 50 11.19 -9.95 15.11
C ALA A 50 9.72 -10.17 15.45
N GLY A 51 8.98 -10.66 14.47
CA GLY A 51 7.57 -11.00 14.60
C GLY A 51 6.71 -10.42 13.48
N LYS A 52 5.38 -10.45 13.68
CA LYS A 52 4.40 -9.91 12.74
C LYS A 52 4.33 -8.41 12.88
N GLN A 53 4.74 -7.67 11.86
CA GLN A 53 4.91 -6.21 11.89
C GLN A 53 4.60 -5.56 10.55
N ILE A 54 4.10 -4.33 10.58
CA ILE A 54 3.95 -3.49 9.39
C ILE A 54 5.30 -2.81 9.13
N VAL A 55 5.84 -2.97 7.93
CA VAL A 55 7.06 -2.32 7.48
C VAL A 55 6.70 -1.26 6.45
N ILE A 56 6.95 0.00 6.78
CA ILE A 56 6.67 1.16 5.94
C ILE A 56 7.99 1.68 5.38
N ARG A 57 8.00 2.10 4.11
CA ARG A 57 9.12 2.69 3.40
C ARG A 57 8.64 3.89 2.58
N GLY A 58 9.60 4.78 2.26
CA GLY A 58 9.34 5.94 1.41
C GLY A 58 8.66 7.09 2.14
N VAL A 59 8.38 8.15 1.39
CA VAL A 59 7.83 9.44 1.86
C VAL A 59 6.54 9.84 1.14
N ALA A 60 6.04 9.01 0.21
CA ALA A 60 4.78 9.24 -0.50
C ALA A 60 3.57 9.09 0.43
N ASP A 61 2.52 9.85 0.16
CA ASP A 61 1.26 9.82 0.88
C ASP A 61 0.13 9.33 -0.04
N GLY A 62 -0.45 8.16 0.27
CA GLY A 62 -1.49 7.54 -0.52
C GLY A 62 -1.03 6.91 -1.85
N LEU A 63 0.25 6.99 -2.19
CA LEU A 63 0.90 6.35 -3.34
C LEU A 63 1.98 5.39 -2.85
N ARG A 64 2.31 4.37 -3.67
CA ARG A 64 3.27 3.34 -3.27
C ARG A 64 4.32 3.12 -4.36
N LEU A 65 5.56 3.48 -4.04
CA LEU A 65 6.74 3.19 -4.83
C LEU A 65 7.69 2.27 -4.05
N ASN A 66 8.24 2.80 -2.94
CA ASN A 66 9.16 2.07 -2.06
C ASN A 66 8.46 1.29 -0.95
N ASP A 67 7.19 1.62 -0.64
CA ASP A 67 6.39 0.99 0.42
C ASP A 67 5.74 -0.33 -0.06
N ILE A 68 6.54 -1.33 -0.41
CA ILE A 68 6.10 -2.59 -1.03
C ILE A 68 6.24 -3.83 -0.14
N VAL A 69 6.87 -3.71 1.03
CA VAL A 69 7.08 -4.85 1.95
C VAL A 69 5.77 -5.35 2.54
N ALA A 70 4.94 -4.44 3.06
CA ALA A 70 3.62 -4.76 3.60
C ALA A 70 2.60 -4.86 2.45
N PRO A 71 1.93 -6.01 2.22
CA PRO A 71 0.83 -6.09 1.28
C PRO A 71 -0.39 -5.32 1.80
N MET A 72 -1.40 -5.12 0.95
CA MET A 72 -2.62 -4.37 1.31
C MET A 72 -3.85 -5.26 1.37
N ASP A 73 -4.73 -4.97 2.32
CA ASP A 73 -6.11 -5.46 2.35
C ASP A 73 -6.97 -4.49 1.54
N MET A 74 -7.32 -4.90 0.32
CA MET A 74 -8.12 -4.12 -0.63
C MET A 74 -9.60 -4.55 -0.63
N THR A 75 -10.02 -5.35 0.35
CA THR A 75 -11.39 -5.91 0.38
C THR A 75 -12.49 -4.85 0.47
N GLU A 76 -12.16 -3.68 1.00
CA GLU A 76 -13.02 -2.48 1.02
C GLU A 76 -12.46 -1.36 0.13
N PHE A 77 -11.58 -1.71 -0.80
CA PHE A 77 -10.89 -0.83 -1.74
C PHE A 77 -10.24 0.37 -1.03
N LEU A 78 -10.61 1.59 -1.38
CA LEU A 78 -10.04 2.82 -0.81
C LEU A 78 -10.90 3.43 0.31
N THR A 79 -11.98 2.77 0.76
CA THR A 79 -12.89 3.32 1.77
C THR A 79 -12.29 3.34 3.19
N GLN A 80 -11.26 2.53 3.45
CA GLN A 80 -10.49 2.61 4.70
C GLN A 80 -9.38 3.66 4.61
N GLU A 81 -8.89 4.10 5.77
CA GLU A 81 -7.68 4.94 5.81
C GLU A 81 -6.48 4.18 5.24
N TYR A 82 -5.64 4.87 4.47
CA TYR A 82 -4.51 4.25 3.77
C TYR A 82 -3.54 3.50 4.69
N ASP A 83 -3.35 3.99 5.91
CA ASP A 83 -2.50 3.32 6.89
C ASP A 83 -3.12 2.04 7.46
N ASP A 84 -4.44 1.96 7.49
CA ASP A 84 -5.18 0.83 8.05
C ASP A 84 -5.30 -0.36 7.08
N ILE A 85 -5.11 -0.15 5.78
CA ILE A 85 -5.15 -1.23 4.79
C ILE A 85 -3.85 -2.03 4.68
N ARG A 86 -2.75 -1.56 5.29
CA ARG A 86 -1.49 -2.32 5.32
C ARG A 86 -1.63 -3.57 6.17
N MET A 87 -1.17 -4.69 5.64
CA MET A 87 -1.13 -5.96 6.37
C MET A 87 0.27 -6.24 6.90
N ALA A 88 0.35 -6.63 8.17
CA ALA A 88 1.61 -6.96 8.80
C ALA A 88 2.20 -8.26 8.24
N VAL A 89 3.51 -8.29 7.99
CA VAL A 89 4.27 -9.46 7.55
C VAL A 89 5.11 -10.01 8.70
N ASN A 90 5.39 -11.31 8.70
CA ASN A 90 6.39 -11.88 9.59
C ASN A 90 7.76 -11.41 9.10
N ALA A 91 8.50 -10.70 9.93
CA ALA A 91 9.81 -10.19 9.54
C ALA A 91 10.81 -10.24 10.70
N VAL A 92 12.07 -10.40 10.33
CA VAL A 92 13.24 -10.19 11.21
C VAL A 92 13.99 -9.00 10.65
N ARG A 93 14.25 -8.00 11.49
CA ARG A 93 14.94 -6.77 11.11
C ARG A 93 16.10 -6.52 12.07
N LEU A 94 17.25 -6.23 11.52
CA LEU A 94 18.48 -5.87 12.23
C LEU A 94 18.81 -4.43 11.88
N PHE A 95 19.17 -3.64 12.89
CA PHE A 95 19.50 -2.25 12.71
C PHE A 95 20.88 -1.94 13.28
N TYR A 96 21.61 -1.09 12.58
CA TYR A 96 22.78 -0.41 13.11
C TYR A 96 22.50 1.10 13.08
N PHE A 97 22.71 1.76 14.22
CA PHE A 97 22.49 3.20 14.40
C PHE A 97 23.82 3.91 14.58
N SER A 98 24.00 4.94 13.81
CA SER A 98 25.08 5.92 13.93
C SER A 98 24.45 7.32 14.04
N GLU A 99 25.26 8.35 14.23
CA GLU A 99 24.78 9.73 14.40
C GLU A 99 23.93 10.22 13.21
N PHE A 100 24.36 9.92 11.98
CA PHE A 100 23.69 10.37 10.76
C PHE A 100 23.14 9.26 9.89
N VAL A 101 23.41 8.00 10.22
CA VAL A 101 23.09 6.86 9.36
C VAL A 101 22.42 5.76 10.17
N THR A 102 21.31 5.26 9.65
CA THR A 102 20.71 3.99 10.08
C THR A 102 20.82 2.98 8.95
N VAL A 103 21.41 1.83 9.24
CA VAL A 103 21.48 0.69 8.32
C VAL A 103 20.51 -0.38 8.81
N GLU A 104 19.69 -0.90 7.93
CA GLU A 104 18.78 -2.00 8.22
C GLU A 104 18.99 -3.16 7.26
N ALA A 105 19.03 -4.37 7.81
CA ALA A 105 18.87 -5.62 7.08
C ALA A 105 17.56 -6.29 7.48
N MET A 106 16.82 -6.80 6.50
CA MET A 106 15.50 -7.38 6.69
C MET A 106 15.38 -8.74 6.01
N LEU A 107 14.70 -9.67 6.69
CA LEU A 107 14.28 -10.97 6.18
C LEU A 107 12.78 -11.15 6.42
N VAL A 108 12.03 -11.54 5.37
CA VAL A 108 10.62 -11.90 5.47
C VAL A 108 10.48 -13.38 5.09
N PRO A 109 10.30 -14.28 6.08
CA PRO A 109 10.36 -15.73 5.85
C PRO A 109 9.10 -16.30 5.19
N THR A 110 7.95 -15.61 5.28
CA THR A 110 6.67 -16.13 4.80
C THR A 110 6.08 -15.21 3.75
N PHE A 111 5.63 -15.79 2.65
CA PHE A 111 4.89 -15.03 1.64
C PHE A 111 3.52 -14.60 2.19
N GLN A 112 3.11 -13.40 1.81
CA GLN A 112 1.76 -12.88 1.99
C GLN A 112 1.42 -11.98 0.82
N GLY A 113 0.41 -12.35 0.03
CA GLY A 113 -0.11 -11.55 -1.08
C GLY A 113 -1.12 -10.50 -0.62
N TYR A 114 -1.54 -9.63 -1.55
CA TYR A 114 -2.66 -8.70 -1.34
C TYR A 114 -3.95 -9.48 -1.11
N LYS A 115 -4.82 -8.93 -0.28
CA LYS A 115 -6.17 -9.43 -0.11
C LYS A 115 -7.10 -8.60 -0.99
N LEU A 116 -7.71 -9.25 -1.99
CA LEU A 116 -8.53 -8.58 -2.99
C LEU A 116 -10.03 -8.83 -2.75
N PRO A 117 -10.92 -7.92 -3.18
CA PRO A 117 -12.37 -8.08 -3.12
C PRO A 117 -12.86 -9.01 -4.24
N LEU A 118 -12.68 -10.33 -4.05
CA LEU A 118 -13.03 -11.34 -5.05
C LEU A 118 -14.42 -11.94 -4.84
N GLU A 119 -15.05 -11.70 -3.70
CA GLU A 119 -16.38 -12.20 -3.38
C GLU A 119 -17.45 -11.49 -4.23
N PRO A 120 -18.35 -12.24 -4.91
CA PRO A 120 -19.39 -11.65 -5.77
C PRO A 120 -20.33 -10.66 -5.05
N ASN A 121 -20.52 -10.85 -3.74
CA ASN A 121 -21.38 -9.99 -2.91
C ASN A 121 -20.64 -8.77 -2.34
N ASN A 122 -19.35 -8.64 -2.60
CA ASN A 122 -18.59 -7.48 -2.18
C ASN A 122 -18.94 -6.30 -3.11
N PRO A 123 -19.36 -5.12 -2.58
CA PRO A 123 -19.59 -3.93 -3.39
C PRO A 123 -18.35 -3.51 -4.21
N TRP A 124 -17.16 -3.79 -3.68
CA TRP A 124 -15.87 -3.47 -4.29
C TRP A 124 -15.31 -4.61 -5.16
N SER A 125 -16.12 -5.62 -5.47
CA SER A 125 -15.65 -6.76 -6.25
C SER A 125 -15.09 -6.32 -7.60
N VAL A 126 -13.86 -6.77 -7.88
CA VAL A 126 -13.21 -6.56 -9.19
C VAL A 126 -13.61 -7.61 -10.21
N VAL A 127 -14.43 -8.59 -9.81
CA VAL A 127 -14.95 -9.65 -10.69
C VAL A 127 -16.11 -9.11 -11.51
N PRO A 128 -16.06 -9.16 -12.87
CA PRO A 128 -17.14 -8.67 -13.73
C PRO A 128 -18.47 -9.39 -13.46
N LYS A 129 -19.55 -8.64 -13.26
CA LYS A 129 -20.88 -9.19 -12.95
C LYS A 129 -21.69 -9.60 -14.19
N GLU A 130 -21.32 -9.11 -15.38
CA GLU A 130 -22.14 -9.18 -16.60
C GLU A 130 -21.66 -10.24 -17.61
N GLN A 131 -20.69 -11.06 -17.23
CA GLN A 131 -20.10 -12.08 -18.09
C GLN A 131 -20.34 -13.50 -17.53
N LEU A 132 -19.73 -14.50 -18.16
CA LEU A 132 -19.74 -15.85 -17.65
C LEU A 132 -19.37 -15.88 -16.17
N PRO A 133 -19.96 -16.78 -15.37
CA PRO A 133 -19.58 -16.95 -13.97
C PRO A 133 -18.06 -17.08 -13.83
N VAL A 134 -17.48 -16.35 -12.89
CA VAL A 134 -16.04 -16.38 -12.64
C VAL A 134 -15.78 -17.14 -11.34
N THR A 135 -14.89 -18.12 -11.42
CA THR A 135 -14.36 -18.83 -10.25
C THR A 135 -12.90 -18.45 -10.08
N VAL A 136 -12.56 -17.97 -8.90
CA VAL A 136 -11.15 -17.69 -8.56
C VAL A 136 -10.59 -18.89 -7.82
N GLU A 137 -9.62 -19.57 -8.41
CA GLU A 137 -8.92 -20.67 -7.79
C GLU A 137 -7.86 -20.16 -6.81
N ARG A 138 -7.47 -21.03 -5.88
CA ARG A 138 -6.31 -20.76 -5.04
C ARG A 138 -5.06 -20.75 -5.92
N GLY A 139 -4.34 -19.62 -5.93
CA GLY A 139 -3.10 -19.49 -6.70
C GLY A 139 -1.95 -20.31 -6.14
N ASN A 140 -0.88 -20.40 -6.92
CA ASN A 140 0.39 -20.97 -6.50
C ASN A 140 1.14 -19.96 -5.59
N GLU A 141 0.64 -19.77 -4.36
CA GLU A 141 1.37 -19.00 -3.37
C GLU A 141 2.69 -19.70 -3.04
N PRO A 142 3.79 -18.95 -2.91
CA PRO A 142 5.09 -19.51 -2.56
C PRO A 142 5.07 -20.24 -1.20
N ASP A 143 5.48 -21.48 -1.19
CA ASP A 143 5.60 -22.27 0.04
C ASP A 143 6.66 -21.69 0.99
N PHE A 144 6.55 -22.04 2.29
CA PHE A 144 7.56 -21.71 3.28
C PHE A 144 8.84 -22.51 3.06
N LEU A 145 9.73 -21.97 2.24
CA LEU A 145 11.04 -22.52 1.91
C LEU A 145 12.08 -21.40 1.95
N LEU A 146 13.33 -21.72 2.31
CA LEU A 146 14.43 -20.73 2.35
C LEU A 146 14.58 -19.95 1.04
N LYS A 147 14.44 -20.63 -0.11
CA LYS A 147 14.50 -20.00 -1.44
C LYS A 147 13.37 -19.01 -1.70
N ASN A 148 12.28 -19.11 -0.96
CA ASN A 148 11.09 -18.27 -1.13
C ASN A 148 11.05 -17.06 -0.16
N MET A 149 12.00 -16.96 0.75
CA MET A 149 12.11 -15.81 1.66
C MET A 149 12.43 -14.53 0.90
N GLU A 150 11.95 -13.41 1.40
CA GLU A 150 12.27 -12.07 0.89
C GLU A 150 13.36 -11.46 1.77
N TYR A 151 14.25 -10.69 1.19
CA TYR A 151 15.31 -10.01 1.92
C TYR A 151 15.64 -8.67 1.30
N GLY A 152 16.10 -7.75 2.14
CA GLY A 152 16.48 -6.43 1.68
C GLY A 152 17.31 -5.66 2.67
N GLY A 153 17.85 -4.56 2.19
CA GLY A 153 18.58 -3.57 2.95
C GLY A 153 17.99 -2.18 2.80
N HIS A 154 18.19 -1.35 3.81
CA HIS A 154 17.77 0.05 3.79
C HIS A 154 18.80 0.89 4.53
N PHE A 155 19.21 1.98 3.90
CA PHE A 155 20.16 2.97 4.43
C PHE A 155 19.41 4.30 4.53
N SER A 156 19.22 4.80 5.74
CA SER A 156 18.64 6.12 6.00
C SER A 156 19.73 7.08 6.46
N PHE A 157 19.76 8.25 5.87
CA PHE A 157 20.67 9.33 6.18
C PHE A 157 19.89 10.53 6.71
N ASN A 158 20.09 10.87 7.98
CA ASN A 158 19.46 12.01 8.64
C ASN A 158 20.51 13.13 8.75
N LEU A 159 20.55 13.99 7.75
CA LEU A 159 21.51 15.10 7.69
C LEU A 159 20.84 16.42 8.06
N PRO A 160 21.60 17.41 8.56
CA PRO A 160 21.03 18.73 8.81
C PRO A 160 20.36 19.32 7.56
N GLY A 161 19.03 19.48 7.61
CA GLY A 161 18.23 20.10 6.55
C GLY A 161 17.82 19.18 5.40
N ILE A 162 18.15 17.89 5.42
CA ILE A 162 17.68 16.90 4.45
C ILE A 162 17.77 15.48 5.01
N ASP A 163 16.72 14.72 4.87
CA ASP A 163 16.71 13.27 5.06
C ASP A 163 16.65 12.59 3.70
N PHE A 164 17.40 11.51 3.50
CA PHE A 164 17.28 10.69 2.31
C PHE A 164 17.52 9.21 2.62
N SER A 165 17.01 8.33 1.79
CA SER A 165 17.25 6.91 1.95
C SER A 165 17.53 6.19 0.62
N LEU A 166 18.20 5.04 0.74
CA LEU A 166 18.43 4.09 -0.33
C LEU A 166 17.96 2.71 0.11
N SER A 167 17.30 1.99 -0.75
CA SER A 167 16.79 0.65 -0.45
C SER A 167 17.02 -0.33 -1.59
N GLY A 168 17.18 -1.59 -1.23
CA GLY A 168 17.17 -2.71 -2.14
C GLY A 168 16.37 -3.86 -1.55
N LEU A 169 15.47 -4.45 -2.34
CA LEU A 169 14.57 -5.51 -1.89
C LEU A 169 14.44 -6.59 -2.97
N TYR A 170 14.73 -7.83 -2.61
CA TYR A 170 14.41 -9.01 -3.39
C TYR A 170 13.14 -9.62 -2.81
N THR A 171 12.05 -9.55 -3.56
CA THR A 171 10.70 -9.79 -3.07
C THR A 171 9.83 -10.51 -4.10
N TRP A 172 8.57 -10.64 -3.81
CA TRP A 172 7.53 -11.14 -4.70
C TRP A 172 6.63 -10.00 -5.18
N ASN A 173 6.11 -10.10 -6.40
CA ASN A 173 4.95 -9.31 -6.82
C ASN A 173 3.75 -9.72 -5.96
N LYS A 174 3.49 -8.98 -4.88
CA LYS A 174 2.44 -9.34 -3.88
C LYS A 174 1.03 -9.04 -4.39
N LEU A 175 0.88 -8.09 -5.31
CA LEU A 175 -0.36 -7.92 -6.07
C LEU A 175 -0.38 -8.98 -7.18
N PRO A 176 -1.32 -9.95 -7.16
CA PRO A 176 -1.35 -11.01 -8.16
C PRO A 176 -1.71 -10.48 -9.54
N CYS A 177 -1.12 -11.08 -10.56
CA CYS A 177 -1.62 -11.03 -11.92
C CYS A 177 -2.49 -12.26 -12.18
N PHE A 178 -3.62 -12.10 -12.84
CA PHE A 178 -4.53 -13.21 -13.09
C PHE A 178 -4.32 -13.80 -14.49
N ARG A 179 -4.31 -15.13 -14.56
CA ARG A 179 -4.47 -15.88 -15.78
C ARG A 179 -5.88 -16.45 -15.81
N GLY A 180 -6.60 -16.23 -16.91
CA GLY A 180 -7.95 -16.72 -17.10
C GLY A 180 -7.98 -17.89 -18.07
N GLU A 181 -8.74 -18.93 -17.75
CA GLU A 181 -9.01 -20.08 -18.61
C GLU A 181 -10.51 -20.33 -18.65
N LEU A 182 -11.03 -20.78 -19.82
CA LEU A 182 -12.39 -21.27 -19.90
C LEU A 182 -12.48 -22.62 -19.19
N ALA A 183 -13.48 -22.78 -18.34
CA ALA A 183 -13.76 -24.06 -17.71
C ALA A 183 -14.05 -25.12 -18.78
N PRO A 184 -13.85 -26.42 -18.50
CA PRO A 184 -14.07 -27.51 -19.47
C PRO A 184 -15.49 -27.57 -20.02
N ASP A 185 -16.48 -27.06 -19.29
CA ASP A 185 -17.90 -26.99 -19.70
C ASP A 185 -18.23 -25.75 -20.55
N PHE A 186 -17.24 -24.84 -20.77
CA PHE A 186 -17.38 -23.56 -21.47
C PHE A 186 -18.43 -22.59 -20.88
N ARG A 187 -18.84 -22.80 -19.61
CA ARG A 187 -19.86 -21.99 -18.93
C ARG A 187 -19.33 -21.02 -17.90
N SER A 188 -18.06 -21.12 -17.55
CA SER A 188 -17.42 -20.25 -16.57
C SER A 188 -15.97 -19.95 -16.93
N ILE A 189 -15.44 -18.90 -16.35
CA ILE A 189 -14.02 -18.52 -16.44
C ILE A 189 -13.35 -18.86 -15.12
N ILE A 190 -12.22 -19.55 -15.18
CA ILE A 190 -11.36 -19.84 -14.03
C ILE A 190 -10.24 -18.82 -14.04
N LEU A 191 -10.14 -18.03 -12.97
CA LEU A 191 -9.03 -17.08 -12.73
C LEU A 191 -8.04 -17.66 -11.73
N THR A 192 -6.81 -17.82 -12.14
CA THR A 192 -5.71 -18.30 -11.28
C THR A 192 -4.74 -17.16 -11.01
N PRO A 193 -4.60 -16.70 -9.76
CA PRO A 193 -3.61 -15.68 -9.38
C PRO A 193 -2.18 -16.23 -9.56
N GLN A 194 -1.34 -15.41 -10.15
CA GLN A 194 0.08 -15.69 -10.42
C GLN A 194 0.95 -14.73 -9.62
N TYR A 195 1.99 -15.27 -9.00
CA TYR A 195 3.01 -14.52 -8.26
C TYR A 195 4.39 -14.86 -8.82
N ASP A 196 5.27 -13.87 -8.88
CA ASP A 196 6.65 -14.11 -9.32
C ASP A 196 7.62 -13.17 -8.57
N ARG A 197 8.90 -13.46 -8.67
CA ARG A 197 9.98 -12.69 -8.06
C ARG A 197 10.21 -11.39 -8.80
N MET A 198 10.56 -10.36 -8.04
CA MET A 198 11.08 -9.11 -8.54
C MET A 198 12.18 -8.57 -7.63
N THR A 199 13.05 -7.73 -8.18
CA THR A 199 14.00 -6.93 -7.39
C THR A 199 13.62 -5.47 -7.51
N VAL A 200 13.64 -4.74 -6.39
CA VAL A 200 13.35 -3.31 -6.39
C VAL A 200 14.50 -2.55 -5.77
N LEU A 201 14.97 -1.54 -6.48
CA LEU A 201 15.89 -0.54 -5.98
C LEU A 201 15.13 0.77 -5.77
N GLY A 202 15.24 1.35 -4.61
CA GLY A 202 14.51 2.54 -4.22
C GLY A 202 15.41 3.63 -3.65
N ALA A 203 14.98 4.87 -3.84
CA ALA A 203 15.55 6.04 -3.19
C ALA A 203 14.42 6.99 -2.80
N ASP A 204 14.57 7.70 -1.72
CA ASP A 204 13.66 8.76 -1.33
C ASP A 204 14.39 9.88 -0.61
N PHE A 205 13.79 11.07 -0.59
CA PHE A 205 14.28 12.21 0.17
C PHE A 205 13.12 13.07 0.69
N SER A 206 13.39 13.78 1.78
CA SER A 206 12.52 14.80 2.35
C SER A 206 13.36 15.99 2.78
N LYS A 207 12.98 17.19 2.34
CA LYS A 207 13.70 18.44 2.64
C LYS A 207 12.72 19.50 3.15
N PRO A 208 12.80 19.89 4.43
CA PRO A 208 12.07 21.05 4.95
C PRO A 208 12.64 22.36 4.41
N LEU A 209 11.76 23.29 4.02
CA LEU A 209 12.05 24.62 3.52
C LEU A 209 11.04 25.60 4.14
N ASP A 210 11.32 26.11 5.34
CA ASP A 210 10.42 26.97 6.13
C ASP A 210 9.02 26.34 6.30
N ALA A 211 8.00 26.93 5.68
CA ALA A 211 6.63 26.45 5.72
C ALA A 211 6.37 25.31 4.73
N PHE A 212 7.35 24.90 3.95
CA PHE A 212 7.20 23.85 2.94
C PHE A 212 8.06 22.63 3.28
N VAL A 213 7.61 21.45 2.81
CA VAL A 213 8.44 20.24 2.75
C VAL A 213 8.38 19.72 1.32
N VAL A 214 9.55 19.56 0.69
CA VAL A 214 9.66 18.93 -0.63
C VAL A 214 10.07 17.48 -0.44
N ARG A 215 9.35 16.57 -1.11
CA ARG A 215 9.59 15.12 -1.04
C ARG A 215 9.78 14.54 -2.43
N GLY A 216 10.56 13.50 -2.52
CA GLY A 216 10.68 12.72 -3.75
C GLY A 216 10.95 11.27 -3.48
N GLU A 217 10.44 10.42 -4.36
CA GLU A 217 10.73 8.99 -4.41
C GLU A 217 11.09 8.55 -5.82
N PHE A 218 11.97 7.58 -5.89
CA PHE A 218 12.31 6.85 -7.10
C PHE A 218 12.31 5.35 -6.81
N ALA A 219 11.78 4.56 -7.73
CA ALA A 219 11.87 3.11 -7.68
C ALA A 219 12.13 2.53 -9.07
N TYR A 220 13.02 1.55 -9.14
CA TYR A 220 13.23 0.71 -10.31
C TYR A 220 12.94 -0.74 -9.92
N SER A 221 11.93 -1.32 -10.56
CA SER A 221 11.54 -2.72 -10.35
C SER A 221 11.99 -3.55 -11.55
N PHE A 222 12.86 -4.52 -11.31
CA PHE A 222 13.26 -5.52 -12.28
C PHE A 222 12.26 -6.68 -12.28
N ASP A 223 11.94 -7.22 -13.44
CA ASP A 223 11.08 -8.41 -13.60
C ASP A 223 9.70 -8.29 -12.92
N LYS A 224 9.12 -7.10 -12.90
CA LYS A 224 7.74 -6.92 -12.39
C LYS A 224 6.76 -7.70 -13.25
N LEU A 225 5.84 -8.42 -12.58
CA LEU A 225 4.83 -9.23 -13.23
C LEU A 225 3.65 -8.38 -13.70
N TYR A 226 3.16 -8.65 -14.92
CA TYR A 226 2.00 -8.01 -15.52
C TYR A 226 1.04 -9.05 -16.09
N SER A 227 -0.25 -8.75 -16.03
CA SER A 227 -1.25 -9.52 -16.76
C SER A 227 -1.07 -9.32 -18.27
N ALA A 228 -1.17 -10.40 -19.04
CA ALA A 228 -1.11 -10.31 -20.49
C ALA A 228 -2.31 -9.52 -21.05
N ALA A 229 -2.13 -8.91 -22.23
CA ALA A 229 -3.21 -8.19 -22.93
C ALA A 229 -4.43 -9.09 -23.22
N LEU A 230 -4.20 -10.37 -23.45
CA LEU A 230 -5.22 -11.42 -23.46
C LEU A 230 -5.07 -12.24 -22.18
N ILE A 231 -6.09 -12.25 -21.33
CA ILE A 231 -6.07 -12.91 -20.02
C ILE A 231 -5.78 -14.43 -20.09
N THR A 232 -6.06 -15.06 -21.23
CA THR A 232 -5.76 -16.48 -21.49
C THR A 232 -4.28 -16.76 -21.76
N LYS A 233 -3.47 -15.72 -22.01
CA LYS A 233 -2.04 -15.88 -22.19
C LYS A 233 -1.29 -15.87 -20.86
N PRO A 234 -0.08 -16.44 -20.80
CA PRO A 234 0.78 -16.34 -19.62
C PRO A 234 1.08 -14.89 -19.25
N THR A 235 1.28 -14.65 -17.95
CA THR A 235 1.77 -13.37 -17.43
C THR A 235 3.15 -13.02 -18.01
N VAL A 236 3.46 -11.74 -18.08
CA VAL A 236 4.66 -11.19 -18.71
C VAL A 236 5.48 -10.43 -17.69
N LYS A 237 6.81 -10.59 -17.72
CA LYS A 237 7.74 -9.78 -16.91
C LYS A 237 8.26 -8.60 -17.70
N LYS A 238 8.20 -7.42 -17.12
CA LYS A 238 8.80 -6.18 -17.62
C LYS A 238 9.36 -5.39 -16.45
N ASP A 239 10.33 -4.56 -16.72
CA ASP A 239 10.82 -3.59 -15.75
C ASP A 239 9.79 -2.47 -15.57
N LEU A 240 9.85 -1.78 -14.42
CA LEU A 240 9.06 -0.60 -14.13
C LEU A 240 9.95 0.49 -13.55
N VAL A 241 9.88 1.68 -14.12
CA VAL A 241 10.49 2.89 -13.59
C VAL A 241 9.40 3.78 -12.99
N GLN A 242 9.56 4.21 -11.75
CA GLN A 242 8.62 5.08 -11.06
C GLN A 242 9.36 6.28 -10.47
N GLY A 243 8.77 7.47 -10.60
CA GLY A 243 9.28 8.69 -9.98
C GLY A 243 8.14 9.53 -9.42
N LEU A 244 8.28 9.99 -8.20
CA LEU A 244 7.32 10.83 -7.50
C LEU A 244 7.99 12.11 -7.01
N LEU A 245 7.29 13.23 -7.15
CA LEU A 245 7.61 14.49 -6.48
C LEU A 245 6.38 14.99 -5.73
N GLY A 246 6.60 15.51 -4.53
CA GLY A 246 5.57 16.05 -3.67
C GLY A 246 6.02 17.32 -2.96
N ILE A 247 5.05 18.14 -2.61
CA ILE A 247 5.23 19.35 -1.81
C ILE A 247 4.11 19.44 -0.78
N ASP A 248 4.49 19.68 0.47
CA ASP A 248 3.59 19.98 1.57
C ASP A 248 3.75 21.43 1.97
N TRP A 249 2.65 22.11 2.21
CA TRP A 249 2.61 23.46 2.77
C TRP A 249 1.91 23.48 4.11
N TYR A 250 2.60 23.94 5.13
CA TYR A 250 2.09 24.15 6.49
C TYR A 250 1.79 25.63 6.68
N GLY A 251 0.58 26.03 6.32
CA GLY A 251 0.16 27.42 6.31
C GLY A 251 -0.31 27.94 7.67
N PRO A 252 -0.55 29.27 7.78
CA PRO A 252 -1.08 29.87 8.99
C PRO A 252 -2.49 29.32 9.30
N ASN A 253 -2.91 29.45 10.57
CA ASN A 253 -4.21 28.99 11.06
C ASN A 253 -4.46 27.49 10.82
N SER A 254 -3.43 26.65 10.99
CA SER A 254 -3.51 25.18 10.90
C SER A 254 -3.97 24.65 9.53
N TRP A 255 -3.66 25.35 8.43
CA TRP A 255 -3.77 24.81 7.08
C TRP A 255 -2.64 23.82 6.80
N ASN A 256 -2.99 22.70 6.19
CA ASN A 256 -2.03 21.78 5.59
C ASN A 256 -2.50 21.43 4.18
N ILE A 257 -1.64 21.66 3.19
CA ILE A 257 -1.90 21.32 1.78
C ILE A 257 -0.75 20.48 1.28
N SER A 258 -1.06 19.29 0.75
CA SER A 258 -0.09 18.37 0.16
C SER A 258 -0.49 18.05 -1.26
N ALA A 259 0.44 18.20 -2.20
CA ALA A 259 0.27 17.82 -3.60
C ALA A 259 1.41 16.92 -4.05
N GLN A 260 1.11 15.86 -4.79
CA GLN A 260 2.09 14.91 -5.31
C GLN A 260 1.74 14.51 -6.75
N GLY A 261 2.79 14.23 -7.53
CA GLY A 261 2.67 13.65 -8.86
C GLY A 261 3.55 12.40 -8.97
N LEU A 262 2.99 11.31 -9.46
CA LEU A 262 3.67 10.05 -9.76
C LEU A 262 3.66 9.82 -11.27
N TYR A 263 4.82 9.48 -11.80
CA TYR A 263 5.00 9.02 -13.17
C TYR A 263 5.55 7.61 -13.17
N GLU A 264 4.95 6.74 -14.00
CA GLU A 264 5.36 5.36 -14.21
C GLU A 264 5.66 5.13 -15.68
N TYR A 265 6.74 4.39 -15.95
CA TYR A 265 7.19 4.04 -17.29
C TYR A 265 7.62 2.58 -17.35
N ILE A 266 7.14 1.85 -18.37
CA ILE A 266 7.49 0.45 -18.63
C ILE A 266 8.45 0.40 -19.80
N PRO A 267 9.76 0.15 -19.57
CA PRO A 267 10.74 -0.05 -20.65
C PRO A 267 10.39 -1.24 -21.53
N ASN A 268 10.75 -1.14 -22.82
CA ASN A 268 10.49 -2.21 -23.81
C ASN A 268 9.03 -2.64 -23.87
N TYR A 269 8.12 -1.67 -23.74
CA TYR A 269 6.69 -1.88 -23.79
C TYR A 269 6.22 -2.40 -25.15
N GLN A 270 5.28 -3.36 -25.11
CA GLN A 270 4.57 -3.84 -26.31
C GLN A 270 3.08 -3.99 -25.96
N LYS A 271 2.24 -3.15 -26.55
CA LYS A 271 0.78 -3.12 -26.30
C LYS A 271 0.09 -4.46 -26.52
N ALA A 272 0.63 -5.32 -27.40
CA ALA A 272 0.07 -6.65 -27.66
C ALA A 272 0.40 -7.68 -26.57
N GLU A 273 1.37 -7.39 -25.70
CA GLU A 273 1.84 -8.32 -24.68
C GLU A 273 1.17 -8.10 -23.32
N ILE A 274 1.00 -6.84 -22.88
CA ILE A 274 0.54 -6.51 -21.53
C ILE A 274 -0.73 -5.65 -21.53
N ALA A 275 -1.58 -5.86 -20.52
CA ALA A 275 -2.85 -5.15 -20.38
C ALA A 275 -2.67 -3.71 -19.86
N THR A 276 -1.54 -3.42 -19.19
CA THR A 276 -1.24 -2.11 -18.62
C THR A 276 -0.68 -1.17 -19.68
N GLU A 277 -0.82 0.11 -19.49
CA GLU A 277 -0.30 1.15 -20.39
C GLU A 277 1.20 1.40 -20.16
N GLU A 278 1.92 1.85 -21.23
CA GLU A 278 3.35 2.16 -21.19
C GLU A 278 3.69 3.27 -20.19
N HIS A 279 2.88 4.33 -20.22
CA HIS A 279 3.05 5.51 -19.36
C HIS A 279 1.79 5.72 -18.53
N THR A 280 1.96 5.92 -17.24
CA THR A 280 0.87 6.23 -16.33
C THR A 280 1.24 7.45 -15.48
N ILE A 281 0.27 8.34 -15.27
CA ILE A 281 0.44 9.54 -14.45
C ILE A 281 -0.69 9.57 -13.43
N TYR A 282 -0.31 9.64 -12.18
CA TYR A 282 -1.22 9.85 -11.06
C TYR A 282 -0.86 11.14 -10.33
N ALA A 283 -1.84 11.78 -9.74
CA ALA A 283 -1.64 12.90 -8.84
C ALA A 283 -2.49 12.73 -7.58
N THR A 284 -2.03 13.27 -6.46
CA THR A 284 -2.83 13.39 -5.25
C THR A 284 -2.84 14.83 -4.76
N LEU A 285 -3.96 15.24 -4.17
CA LEU A 285 -4.12 16.52 -3.50
C LEU A 285 -4.82 16.29 -2.16
N ARG A 286 -4.17 16.68 -1.08
CA ARG A 286 -4.74 16.71 0.26
C ARG A 286 -4.88 18.15 0.71
N LEU A 287 -6.05 18.50 1.20
CA LEU A 287 -6.35 19.74 1.87
C LEU A 287 -6.82 19.41 3.28
N SER A 288 -6.24 20.03 4.29
CA SER A 288 -6.66 19.82 5.68
C SER A 288 -6.63 21.13 6.45
N LYS A 289 -7.60 21.31 7.32
CA LYS A 289 -7.68 22.46 8.22
C LYS A 289 -8.20 22.04 9.58
N LYS A 290 -7.51 22.51 10.61
CA LYS A 290 -7.98 22.38 12.00
C LYS A 290 -8.74 23.64 12.42
N LEU A 291 -9.85 23.44 13.13
CA LEU A 291 -10.78 24.44 13.61
C LEU A 291 -11.12 24.17 15.07
N ILE A 292 -11.73 25.15 15.74
CA ILE A 292 -12.24 25.03 17.12
C ILE A 292 -11.11 24.57 18.07
N ASN A 293 -10.02 25.31 18.12
CA ASN A 293 -8.83 24.97 18.94
C ASN A 293 -8.33 23.54 18.69
N ASP A 294 -8.23 23.16 17.41
CA ASP A 294 -7.78 21.84 16.92
C ASP A 294 -8.73 20.66 17.25
N LEU A 295 -9.92 20.92 17.81
CA LEU A 295 -10.91 19.87 18.09
C LEU A 295 -11.61 19.34 16.83
N LEU A 296 -11.76 20.18 15.79
CA LEU A 296 -12.38 19.79 14.53
C LEU A 296 -11.33 19.83 13.41
N THR A 297 -11.11 18.70 12.74
CA THR A 297 -10.30 18.62 11.54
C THR A 297 -11.21 18.35 10.34
N LEU A 298 -11.18 19.23 9.34
CA LEU A 298 -11.80 19.01 8.05
C LEU A 298 -10.72 18.67 7.03
N SER A 299 -10.94 17.65 6.21
CA SER A 299 -9.99 17.28 5.17
C SER A 299 -10.68 16.83 3.89
N SER A 300 -9.97 17.01 2.78
CA SER A 300 -10.29 16.46 1.47
C SER A 300 -9.03 15.81 0.91
N PHE A 301 -9.15 14.56 0.45
CA PHE A 301 -8.07 13.83 -0.21
C PHE A 301 -8.53 13.38 -1.58
N GLY A 302 -7.90 13.91 -2.63
CA GLY A 302 -8.15 13.56 -4.02
C GLY A 302 -7.03 12.69 -4.58
N TYR A 303 -7.42 11.64 -5.31
CA TYR A 303 -6.54 10.80 -6.13
C TYR A 303 -7.00 10.90 -7.58
N PHE A 304 -6.10 11.25 -8.49
CA PHE A 304 -6.38 11.53 -9.88
C PHE A 304 -5.59 10.59 -10.79
N ASP A 305 -6.30 9.78 -11.56
CA ASP A 305 -5.76 9.06 -12.71
C ASP A 305 -5.88 9.97 -13.94
N ILE A 306 -4.78 10.65 -14.27
CA ILE A 306 -4.78 11.71 -15.29
C ILE A 306 -5.10 11.13 -16.67
N LYS A 307 -4.57 9.95 -17.00
CA LYS A 307 -4.75 9.33 -18.30
C LYS A 307 -6.18 8.86 -18.55
N ASN A 308 -6.76 8.22 -17.55
CA ASN A 308 -8.13 7.69 -17.63
C ASN A 308 -9.19 8.73 -17.29
N LYS A 309 -8.77 9.93 -16.85
CA LYS A 309 -9.66 11.01 -16.38
C LYS A 309 -10.59 10.54 -15.27
N ALA A 310 -10.04 9.71 -14.37
CA ALA A 310 -10.78 9.16 -13.26
C ALA A 310 -10.31 9.78 -11.95
N VAL A 311 -11.22 9.96 -11.01
CA VAL A 311 -10.97 10.64 -9.74
C VAL A 311 -11.63 9.87 -8.63
N PHE A 312 -10.90 9.70 -7.53
CA PHE A 312 -11.42 9.39 -6.22
C PHE A 312 -11.23 10.62 -5.32
N ASN A 313 -12.23 11.00 -4.56
CA ASN A 313 -12.10 12.04 -3.55
C ASN A 313 -12.81 11.64 -2.27
N ARG A 314 -12.11 11.76 -1.15
CA ARG A 314 -12.63 11.60 0.20
C ARG A 314 -12.74 12.95 0.88
N PHE A 315 -13.93 13.31 1.31
CA PHE A 315 -14.17 14.39 2.26
C PHE A 315 -14.34 13.80 3.65
N SER A 316 -13.67 14.34 4.64
CA SER A 316 -13.80 13.87 6.01
C SER A 316 -13.80 14.99 7.03
N GLY A 317 -14.53 14.78 8.11
CA GLY A 317 -14.56 15.60 9.31
C GLY A 317 -14.31 14.73 10.54
N SER A 318 -13.33 15.12 11.36
CA SER A 318 -12.98 14.44 12.61
C SER A 318 -13.17 15.41 13.76
N TYR A 319 -14.04 15.08 14.71
CA TYR A 319 -14.32 15.91 15.88
C TYR A 319 -13.97 15.18 17.18
N GLN A 320 -13.10 15.78 17.98
CA GLN A 320 -12.74 15.29 19.31
C GLN A 320 -13.80 15.75 20.32
N VAL A 321 -14.69 14.84 20.68
CA VAL A 321 -15.81 15.12 21.60
C VAL A 321 -15.32 15.22 23.05
N LEU A 322 -14.42 14.29 23.44
CA LEU A 322 -13.81 14.17 24.75
C LEU A 322 -12.39 13.63 24.60
N ASP A 323 -11.58 13.70 25.66
CA ASP A 323 -10.31 13.00 25.70
C ASP A 323 -10.51 11.50 25.45
N GLY A 324 -9.95 11.01 24.34
CA GLY A 324 -10.06 9.60 23.93
C GLY A 324 -11.31 9.25 23.11
N LEU A 325 -12.22 10.19 22.82
CA LEU A 325 -13.38 9.98 21.93
C LEU A 325 -13.30 10.87 20.70
N LEU A 326 -12.99 10.28 19.56
CA LEU A 326 -12.96 10.92 18.23
C LEU A 326 -14.14 10.40 17.39
N VAL A 327 -14.93 11.30 16.84
CA VAL A 327 -15.98 10.97 15.88
C VAL A 327 -15.55 11.39 14.50
N ASN A 328 -15.56 10.44 13.56
CA ASN A 328 -15.20 10.67 12.16
C ASN A 328 -16.43 10.47 11.27
N VAL A 329 -16.62 11.41 10.35
CA VAL A 329 -17.64 11.32 9.29
C VAL A 329 -16.95 11.59 7.97
N GLY A 330 -17.20 10.76 6.97
CA GLY A 330 -16.61 10.90 5.64
C GLY A 330 -17.61 10.63 4.53
N TYR A 331 -17.25 11.09 3.33
CA TYR A 331 -17.97 10.81 2.10
C TYR A 331 -16.95 10.55 0.99
N ASP A 332 -17.07 9.40 0.34
CA ASP A 332 -16.21 8.95 -0.75
C ASP A 332 -16.92 9.14 -2.10
N LEU A 333 -16.26 9.83 -3.02
CA LEU A 333 -16.76 10.10 -4.36
C LEU A 333 -15.84 9.50 -5.41
N PHE A 334 -16.42 8.70 -6.29
CA PHE A 334 -15.75 8.14 -7.47
C PHE A 334 -16.32 8.75 -8.74
N HIS A 335 -15.45 9.18 -9.64
CA HIS A 335 -15.82 9.74 -10.94
C HIS A 335 -14.90 9.24 -12.03
N GLY A 336 -15.44 9.02 -13.23
CA GLY A 336 -14.73 8.55 -14.41
C GLY A 336 -15.40 7.34 -15.05
N ASP A 337 -14.98 7.01 -16.28
CA ASP A 337 -15.54 5.87 -17.04
C ASP A 337 -14.52 4.76 -17.29
N LYS A 338 -13.24 5.01 -17.00
CA LYS A 338 -12.13 4.11 -17.30
C LYS A 338 -11.17 4.02 -16.13
N GLY A 339 -10.27 3.01 -16.20
CA GLY A 339 -9.28 2.76 -15.16
C GLY A 339 -9.90 2.18 -13.89
N MET A 340 -9.05 1.88 -12.91
CA MET A 340 -9.46 1.25 -11.67
C MET A 340 -10.47 2.10 -10.87
N LEU A 341 -10.35 3.42 -10.89
CA LEU A 341 -11.27 4.31 -10.18
C LEU A 341 -12.63 4.45 -10.90
N GLY A 342 -12.63 4.42 -12.24
CA GLY A 342 -13.84 4.61 -13.04
C GLY A 342 -14.84 3.46 -12.94
N ILE A 343 -14.39 2.23 -12.66
CA ILE A 343 -15.29 1.08 -12.46
C ILE A 343 -16.17 1.23 -11.21
N TYR A 344 -15.76 2.06 -10.25
CA TYR A 344 -16.47 2.28 -8.98
C TYR A 344 -17.31 3.56 -8.96
N LYS A 345 -17.56 4.21 -10.11
CA LYS A 345 -18.34 5.46 -10.18
C LYS A 345 -19.72 5.41 -9.52
N ASN A 346 -20.31 4.22 -9.41
CA ASN A 346 -21.62 4.03 -8.78
C ASN A 346 -21.52 3.66 -7.28
N ASN A 347 -20.31 3.64 -6.72
CA ASN A 347 -20.06 3.25 -5.33
C ASN A 347 -19.73 4.47 -4.44
N SER A 348 -20.17 5.69 -4.85
CA SER A 348 -20.00 6.89 -4.01
C SER A 348 -20.85 6.77 -2.73
N GLU A 349 -20.25 7.01 -1.55
CA GLU A 349 -20.86 6.86 -0.21
C GLU A 349 -20.59 8.08 0.67
#